data_5fa4af25063e66bd1fd22736a6eb1ece
#
_entry.id   5fa4af25063e66bd1fd22736a6eb1ece
#
_cell.length_a   1.000
_cell.length_b   1.000
_cell.length_c   1.000
_cell.angle_alpha   90.00
_cell.angle_beta   90.00
_cell.angle_gamma   90.00
#
_symmetry.space_group_name_H-M   'P 1'
#
loop_
_entity.id
_entity.type
_entity.pdbx_description
1 polymer ?
#
loop_
_entity_poly.entity_id
_entity_poly.type
_entity_poly.pdbx_seq_one_letter_code
_entity_poly.pdbx_strand_id
1 'polypeptide(L)'
;YSPLALGILARPPGWAPQRDTALRSSLYRRLLPGSEALRQAMAAIGAARGVTQMQVALNWCRSHGASPIPGFRRPCQVIDASQALNWTLTEEERGQLDQLSVESAVRMPNNPFQSA
;
A
#
# COMPACT_ATOMS: atom_id res chain seq x y z
N TYR A 1 -1.41 -7.43 9.62
CA TYR A 1 -0.24 -6.58 9.80
C TYR A 1 0.38 -6.17 8.46
N SER A 2 1.21 -5.12 8.47
CA SER A 2 1.91 -4.59 7.29
C SER A 2 0.99 -4.28 6.10
N PRO A 3 -0.15 -3.59 6.29
CA PRO A 3 -1.10 -3.36 5.19
C PRO A 3 -0.52 -2.49 4.07
N LEU A 4 0.54 -1.75 4.33
CA LEU A 4 1.21 -0.90 3.35
C LEU A 4 2.48 -1.54 2.76
N ALA A 5 2.71 -2.82 3.02
CA ALA A 5 3.90 -3.55 2.54
C ALA A 5 5.20 -2.77 2.82
N LEU A 6 5.46 -2.47 4.10
CA LEU A 6 6.58 -1.63 4.56
C LEU A 6 6.56 -0.20 3.99
N GLY A 7 5.39 0.29 3.67
CA GLY A 7 5.20 1.63 3.14
C GLY A 7 5.26 1.73 1.61
N ILE A 8 5.51 0.64 0.90
CA ILE A 8 5.57 0.62 -0.57
C ILE A 8 4.26 1.09 -1.18
N LEU A 9 3.14 0.60 -0.70
CA LEU A 9 1.83 0.93 -1.25
C LEU A 9 1.39 2.37 -0.98
N ALA A 10 2.04 3.06 -0.05
CA ALA A 10 1.81 4.48 0.21
C ALA A 10 2.74 5.39 -0.61
N ARG A 11 3.68 4.84 -1.38
CA ARG A 11 4.63 5.61 -2.18
C ARG A 11 4.08 5.88 -3.58
N PRO A 12 4.28 7.09 -4.10
CA PRO A 12 3.80 7.42 -5.43
C PRO A 12 4.48 6.57 -6.50
N PRO A 13 3.83 6.42 -7.67
CA PRO A 13 4.48 5.81 -8.83
C PRO A 13 5.82 6.49 -9.14
N GLY A 14 6.81 5.71 -9.55
CA GLY A 14 8.14 6.22 -9.85
C GLY A 14 9.02 6.51 -8.64
N TRP A 15 8.51 6.37 -7.42
CA TRP A 15 9.30 6.58 -6.21
C TRP A 15 10.43 5.54 -6.09
N ALA A 16 11.61 6.01 -5.69
CA ALA A 16 12.75 5.16 -5.36
C ALA A 16 13.32 5.55 -3.99
N PRO A 17 13.81 4.57 -3.20
CA PRO A 17 14.40 4.86 -1.91
C PRO A 17 15.74 5.60 -2.08
N GLN A 18 15.92 6.68 -1.33
CA GLN A 18 17.17 7.45 -1.36
C GLN A 18 18.15 7.01 -0.26
N ARG A 19 17.63 6.68 0.93
CA ARG A 19 18.42 6.20 2.07
C ARG A 19 17.59 5.21 2.86
N ASP A 20 18.12 4.00 3.04
CA ASP A 20 17.46 2.98 3.85
C ASP A 20 18.47 1.90 4.29
N THR A 21 18.04 1.02 5.20
CA THR A 21 18.85 -0.12 5.59
C THR A 21 19.08 -1.06 4.41
N ALA A 22 20.18 -1.82 4.44
CA ALA A 22 20.50 -2.77 3.36
C ALA A 22 19.37 -3.79 3.12
N LEU A 23 18.76 -4.28 4.19
CA LEU A 23 17.64 -5.24 4.11
C LEU A 23 16.42 -4.61 3.42
N ARG A 24 16.04 -3.39 3.85
CA ARG A 24 14.89 -2.70 3.29
C ARG A 24 15.11 -2.29 1.83
N SER A 25 16.31 -1.82 1.50
CA SER A 25 16.71 -1.50 0.12
C SER A 25 16.65 -2.72 -0.79
N SER A 26 17.07 -3.89 -0.29
CA SER A 26 16.98 -5.16 -1.03
C SER A 26 15.52 -5.55 -1.31
N LEU A 27 14.66 -5.44 -0.30
CA LEU A 27 13.22 -5.69 -0.45
C LEU A 27 12.59 -4.73 -1.46
N TYR A 28 12.88 -3.45 -1.36
CA TYR A 28 12.34 -2.45 -2.28
C TYR A 28 12.76 -2.70 -3.73
N ARG A 29 14.03 -3.01 -3.98
CA ARG A 29 14.50 -3.35 -5.33
C ARG A 29 13.76 -4.52 -5.94
N ARG A 30 13.36 -5.47 -5.11
CA ARG A 30 12.61 -6.66 -5.55
C ARG A 30 11.13 -6.37 -5.76
N LEU A 31 10.52 -5.55 -4.91
CA LEU A 31 9.06 -5.38 -4.86
C LEU A 31 8.55 -4.18 -5.66
N LEU A 32 9.34 -3.11 -5.77
CA LEU A 32 8.90 -1.87 -6.42
C LEU A 32 8.53 -2.06 -7.89
N PRO A 33 9.34 -2.73 -8.74
CA PRO A 33 8.99 -2.86 -10.16
C PRO A 33 7.67 -3.59 -10.38
N GLY A 34 7.44 -4.69 -9.67
CA GLY A 34 6.21 -5.48 -9.82
C GLY A 34 4.97 -4.80 -9.24
N SER A 35 5.14 -3.85 -8.32
CA SER A 35 4.03 -3.13 -7.70
C SER A 35 3.66 -1.83 -8.41
N GLU A 36 4.36 -1.45 -9.47
CA GLU A 36 4.17 -0.16 -10.12
C GLU A 36 2.75 0.04 -10.66
N ALA A 37 2.22 -0.94 -11.39
CA ALA A 37 0.87 -0.86 -11.95
C ALA A 37 -0.20 -0.74 -10.84
N LEU A 38 -0.04 -1.49 -9.76
CA LEU A 38 -0.93 -1.41 -8.60
C LEU A 38 -0.87 -0.04 -7.93
N ARG A 39 0.34 0.52 -7.76
CA ARG A 39 0.52 1.85 -7.18
C ARG A 39 -0.04 2.95 -8.07
N GLN A 40 0.12 2.82 -9.39
CA GLN A 40 -0.50 3.74 -10.35
C GLN A 40 -2.03 3.75 -10.23
N ALA A 41 -2.64 2.57 -10.14
CA ALA A 41 -4.09 2.46 -9.96
C ALA A 41 -4.54 3.07 -8.62
N MET A 42 -3.81 2.81 -7.53
CA MET A 42 -4.10 3.40 -6.21
C MET A 42 -3.98 4.93 -6.24
N ALA A 43 -2.95 5.45 -6.90
CA ALA A 43 -2.76 6.89 -7.05
C ALA A 43 -3.89 7.53 -7.86
N ALA A 44 -4.33 6.89 -8.94
CA ALA A 44 -5.45 7.37 -9.76
C ALA A 44 -6.77 7.40 -8.97
N ILE A 45 -7.06 6.34 -8.22
CA ILE A 45 -8.25 6.28 -7.35
C ILE A 45 -8.18 7.39 -6.28
N GLY A 46 -7.02 7.56 -5.66
CA GLY A 46 -6.81 8.61 -4.67
C GLY A 46 -7.01 10.00 -5.24
N ALA A 47 -6.46 10.29 -6.41
CA ALA A 47 -6.61 11.57 -7.09
C ALA A 47 -8.07 11.86 -7.45
N ALA A 48 -8.80 10.88 -7.96
CA ALA A 48 -10.21 11.02 -8.31
C ALA A 48 -11.10 11.31 -7.11
N ARG A 49 -10.74 10.80 -5.93
CA ARG A 49 -11.50 10.97 -4.68
C ARG A 49 -11.00 12.10 -3.79
N GLY A 50 -9.84 12.68 -4.09
CA GLY A 50 -9.19 13.65 -3.22
C GLY A 50 -8.68 13.04 -1.92
N VAL A 51 -8.25 11.78 -1.94
CA VAL A 51 -7.69 11.06 -0.79
C VAL A 51 -6.27 10.58 -1.10
N THR A 52 -5.54 10.22 -0.06
CA THR A 52 -4.17 9.74 -0.22
C THR A 52 -4.13 8.28 -0.70
N GLN A 53 -3.03 7.93 -1.32
CA GLN A 53 -2.77 6.54 -1.73
C GLN A 53 -2.75 5.58 -0.52
N MET A 54 -2.28 6.06 0.64
CA MET A 54 -2.35 5.30 1.89
C MET A 54 -3.79 4.94 2.26
N GLN A 55 -4.71 5.90 2.17
CA GLN A 55 -6.13 5.66 2.43
C GLN A 55 -6.71 4.62 1.47
N VAL A 56 -6.33 4.67 0.20
CA VAL A 56 -6.77 3.67 -0.80
C VAL A 56 -6.29 2.27 -0.41
N ALA A 57 -5.01 2.13 -0.06
CA ALA A 57 -4.45 0.84 0.36
C ALA A 57 -5.12 0.30 1.61
N LEU A 58 -5.36 1.13 2.62
CA LEU A 58 -6.04 0.72 3.85
C LEU A 58 -7.50 0.32 3.58
N ASN A 59 -8.17 1.06 2.71
CA ASN A 59 -9.54 0.75 2.31
C ASN A 59 -9.63 -0.56 1.53
N TRP A 60 -8.63 -0.82 0.69
CA TRP A 60 -8.54 -2.08 -0.03
C TRP A 60 -8.41 -3.28 0.93
N CYS A 61 -7.57 -3.19 1.96
CA CYS A 61 -7.51 -4.21 3.02
C CYS A 61 -8.87 -4.41 3.68
N ARG A 62 -9.56 -3.33 4.03
CA ARG A 62 -10.89 -3.39 4.66
C ARG A 62 -11.93 -4.03 3.75
N SER A 63 -11.85 -3.79 2.46
CA SER A 63 -12.79 -4.37 1.48
C SER A 63 -12.72 -5.90 1.43
N HIS A 64 -11.63 -6.48 1.90
CA HIS A 64 -11.45 -7.93 2.05
C HIS A 64 -11.77 -8.44 3.46
N GLY A 65 -12.42 -7.64 4.30
CA GLY A 65 -12.81 -8.01 5.66
C GLY A 65 -11.67 -7.98 6.67
N ALA A 66 -10.51 -7.44 6.29
CA ALA A 66 -9.36 -7.32 7.18
C ALA A 66 -9.42 -6.01 7.99
N SER A 67 -8.90 -6.05 9.21
CA SER A 67 -8.64 -4.85 10.01
C SER A 67 -7.17 -4.47 9.86
N PRO A 68 -6.84 -3.44 9.07
CA PRO A 68 -5.45 -3.06 8.85
C PRO A 68 -4.81 -2.48 10.11
N ILE A 69 -3.56 -2.86 10.35
CA ILE A 69 -2.74 -2.36 11.47
C ILE A 69 -1.52 -1.65 10.87
N PRO A 70 -1.67 -0.38 10.46
CA PRO A 70 -0.57 0.37 9.87
C PRO A 70 0.39 0.89 10.93
N GLY A 71 1.67 1.02 10.55
CA GLY A 71 2.66 1.71 11.36
C GLY A 71 2.73 3.19 10.99
N PHE A 72 2.96 4.04 12.00
CA PHE A 72 3.05 5.48 11.83
C PHE A 72 4.35 6.03 12.40
N ARG A 73 4.84 7.08 11.78
CA ARG A 73 6.01 7.84 12.25
C ARG A 73 5.66 9.29 12.62
N ARG A 74 4.52 9.81 12.15
CA ARG A 74 4.09 11.20 12.35
C ARG A 74 2.59 11.25 12.68
N PRO A 75 2.16 12.21 13.51
CA PRO A 75 0.74 12.38 13.86
C PRO A 75 -0.17 12.59 12.63
N CYS A 76 0.32 13.32 11.61
CA CYS A 76 -0.47 13.54 10.40
C CYS A 76 -0.82 12.25 9.65
N GLN A 77 0.01 11.23 9.76
CA GLN A 77 -0.25 9.92 9.15
C GLN A 77 -1.41 9.19 9.88
N VAL A 78 -1.53 9.37 11.19
CA VAL A 78 -2.65 8.80 11.96
C VAL A 78 -3.95 9.44 11.53
N ILE A 79 -3.96 10.77 11.41
CA ILE A 79 -5.15 11.53 10.97
C ILE A 79 -5.55 11.10 9.56
N ASP A 80 -4.60 11.03 8.65
CA ASP A 80 -4.85 10.62 7.27
C ASP A 80 -5.41 9.19 7.21
N ALA A 81 -4.79 8.26 7.93
CA ALA A 81 -5.26 6.87 7.97
C ALA A 81 -6.67 6.75 8.56
N SER A 82 -7.01 7.54 9.56
CA SER A 82 -8.34 7.53 10.17
C SER A 82 -9.43 7.94 9.19
N GLN A 83 -9.11 8.80 8.25
CA GLN A 83 -10.05 9.24 7.21
C GLN A 83 -10.42 8.13 6.22
N ALA A 84 -9.61 7.08 6.12
CA ALA A 84 -9.95 5.89 5.34
C ALA A 84 -11.22 5.19 5.83
N LEU A 85 -11.65 5.45 7.07
CA LEU A 85 -12.88 4.91 7.64
C LEU A 85 -14.15 5.58 7.09
N ASN A 86 -14.03 6.75 6.47
CA ASN A 86 -15.15 7.58 6.07
C ASN A 86 -15.67 7.29 4.66
N TRP A 87 -15.02 6.41 3.91
CA TRP A 87 -15.40 6.08 2.55
C TRP A 87 -15.09 4.61 2.23
N THR A 88 -15.61 4.14 1.12
CA THR A 88 -15.47 2.73 0.70
C THR A 88 -15.15 2.68 -0.78
N LEU A 89 -14.22 1.81 -1.18
CA LEU A 89 -13.98 1.48 -2.59
C LEU A 89 -15.27 0.94 -3.23
N THR A 90 -15.50 1.32 -4.48
CA THR A 90 -16.52 0.65 -5.28
C THR A 90 -16.08 -0.77 -5.61
N GLU A 91 -17.04 -1.63 -5.97
CA GLU A 91 -16.70 -2.99 -6.39
C GLU A 91 -15.79 -3.03 -7.62
N GLU A 92 -15.97 -2.08 -8.52
CA GLU A 92 -15.15 -1.91 -9.72
C GLU A 92 -13.71 -1.55 -9.36
N GLU A 93 -13.52 -0.56 -8.49
CA GLU A 93 -12.19 -0.16 -7.99
C GLU A 93 -11.50 -1.30 -7.26
N ARG A 94 -12.23 -1.99 -6.38
CA ARG A 94 -11.73 -3.17 -5.68
C ARG A 94 -11.30 -4.26 -6.65
N GLY A 95 -12.14 -4.59 -7.63
CA GLY A 95 -11.84 -5.60 -8.64
C GLY A 95 -10.60 -5.26 -9.45
N GLN A 96 -10.42 -3.99 -9.81
CA GLN A 96 -9.23 -3.51 -10.51
C GLN A 96 -7.96 -3.74 -9.67
N LEU A 97 -7.99 -3.37 -8.40
CA LEU A 97 -6.85 -3.56 -7.50
C LEU A 97 -6.55 -5.04 -7.27
N ASP A 98 -7.58 -5.86 -7.10
CA ASP A 98 -7.45 -7.32 -6.94
C ASP A 98 -6.77 -7.94 -8.16
N GLN A 99 -7.21 -7.59 -9.35
CA GLN A 99 -6.64 -8.09 -10.60
C GLN A 99 -5.18 -7.68 -10.76
N LEU A 100 -4.85 -6.41 -10.54
CA LEU A 100 -3.48 -5.91 -10.63
C LEU A 100 -2.57 -6.57 -9.59
N SER A 101 -3.08 -6.86 -8.40
CA SER A 101 -2.35 -7.58 -7.36
C SER A 101 -1.98 -9.00 -7.80
N VAL A 102 -2.91 -9.70 -8.43
CA VAL A 102 -2.65 -11.05 -8.95
C VAL A 102 -1.66 -11.01 -10.11
N GLU A 103 -1.85 -10.09 -11.06
CA GLU A 103 -0.99 -9.95 -12.23
C GLU A 103 0.44 -9.52 -11.87
N SER A 104 0.63 -8.78 -10.79
CA SER A 104 1.96 -8.33 -10.36
C SER A 104 2.91 -9.49 -10.04
N ALA A 105 2.38 -10.64 -9.64
CA ALA A 105 3.13 -11.81 -9.21
C ALA A 105 4.17 -11.51 -8.09
N VAL A 106 4.09 -10.34 -7.48
CA VAL A 106 4.98 -9.91 -6.40
C VAL A 106 4.39 -10.38 -5.07
N ARG A 107 5.21 -11.03 -4.26
CA ARG A 107 4.82 -11.48 -2.93
C ARG A 107 5.73 -10.90 -1.88
N MET A 108 5.12 -10.24 -0.90
CA MET A 108 5.80 -9.82 0.31
C MET A 108 6.09 -11.05 1.16
N PRO A 109 7.34 -11.29 1.58
CA PRO A 109 7.61 -12.37 2.51
C PRO A 109 6.91 -12.11 3.84
N ASN A 110 6.43 -13.18 4.48
CA ASN A 110 5.82 -13.09 5.80
C ASN A 110 6.84 -12.54 6.79
N ASN A 111 6.51 -11.40 7.35
CA ASN A 111 7.29 -10.68 8.36
C ASN A 111 8.82 -10.81 8.19
N PRO A 112 9.42 -10.12 7.21
CA PRO A 112 10.85 -10.25 6.91
C PRO A 112 11.76 -9.77 8.04
N PHE A 113 11.19 -9.12 9.07
CA PHE A 113 11.91 -8.60 10.24
C PHE A 113 11.67 -9.42 11.50
N GLN A 114 10.83 -10.43 11.42
CA GLN A 114 10.59 -11.32 12.56
C GLN A 114 11.63 -12.42 12.57
N SER A 115 12.36 -12.56 13.68
CA SER A 115 13.16 -13.73 13.92
C SER A 115 12.26 -14.98 13.98
N ALA A 116 12.69 -16.00 13.30
CA ALA A 116 11.96 -17.27 13.27
C ALA A 116 11.78 -17.83 14.70
#